data_6fd3a9efa8a28241ddee392343646614
#
_entry.id   6fd3a9efa8a28241ddee392343646614
#
_cell.length_a   1.000
_cell.length_b   1.000
_cell.length_c   1.000
_cell.angle_alpha   90.00
_cell.angle_beta   90.00
_cell.angle_gamma   90.00
#
_symmetry.space_group_name_H-M   'P 1'
#
loop_
_entity.id
_entity.type
_entity.pdbx_description
1 polymer ?
#
loop_
_entity_poly.entity_id
_entity_poly.type
_entity_poly.pdbx_seq_one_letter_code
_entity_poly.pdbx_strand_id
1 'polypeptide(L)'
;MFCIACGLNISEIPFAPVPGNHETYNLNWKVRLPEAYLKYFAVPDNGSANFGRYYYSYDYGDVHFIVLNSQWDETEEFKPGLRDEQVAWLRQDAAASRKKWKIVLIHKDVLQYRIHNRPERQEGISEVGEAFMPLFDELGIDLVFTAHLHTYRNRGHIKNFRRDSKGPLYILTGVAGNVRYPGLWIDHELDEVVAPQPETDNYLTMQVTNKEITVKCFLPDGQEIDKMTLTKA
;
A
#
# COMPACT_ATOMS: atom_id res chain seq x y z
N MET A 1 1.45 -12.77 5.91
CA MET A 1 2.18 -13.53 6.96
C MET A 1 2.27 -12.64 8.19
N PHE A 2 1.54 -13.00 9.22
CA PHE A 2 1.50 -12.19 10.44
C PHE A 2 2.77 -12.35 11.25
N CYS A 3 3.31 -11.24 11.74
CA CYS A 3 4.45 -11.25 12.65
C CYS A 3 4.02 -11.81 14.00
N ILE A 4 4.32 -13.07 14.26
CA ILE A 4 4.06 -13.74 15.55
C ILE A 4 4.87 -13.11 16.70
N ALA A 5 5.90 -12.33 16.39
CA ALA A 5 6.70 -11.62 17.39
C ALA A 5 5.97 -10.45 18.09
N CYS A 6 4.81 -10.04 17.62
CA CYS A 6 4.02 -8.94 18.18
C CYS A 6 3.04 -9.35 19.29
N GLY A 7 3.09 -10.59 19.78
CA GLY A 7 2.04 -11.20 20.58
C GLY A 7 1.64 -10.51 21.90
N LEU A 8 2.45 -9.60 22.43
CA LEU A 8 2.11 -8.87 23.65
C LEU A 8 1.67 -7.42 23.40
N ASN A 9 2.05 -6.82 22.29
CA ASN A 9 1.78 -5.40 22.02
C ASN A 9 0.54 -5.13 21.15
N ILE A 10 0.07 -6.13 20.39
CA ILE A 10 -1.12 -5.94 19.51
C ILE A 10 -2.41 -5.73 20.30
N SER A 11 -2.48 -6.20 21.56
CA SER A 11 -3.65 -5.97 22.42
C SER A 11 -3.78 -4.53 22.90
N GLU A 12 -2.70 -3.75 22.84
CA GLU A 12 -2.63 -2.37 23.38
C GLU A 12 -2.44 -1.32 22.28
N ILE A 13 -2.03 -1.74 21.08
CA ILE A 13 -1.76 -0.84 19.94
C ILE A 13 -2.80 -1.09 18.84
N PRO A 14 -3.51 -0.04 18.38
CA PRO A 14 -4.43 -0.16 17.26
C PRO A 14 -3.71 -0.73 16.02
N PHE A 15 -4.33 -1.70 15.36
CA PHE A 15 -3.81 -2.37 14.19
C PHE A 15 -4.76 -2.20 13.00
N ALA A 16 -4.24 -1.66 11.89
CA ALA A 16 -4.99 -1.41 10.66
C ALA A 16 -4.44 -2.29 9.52
N PRO A 17 -4.96 -3.51 9.32
CA PRO A 17 -4.46 -4.44 8.33
C PRO A 17 -4.87 -4.05 6.92
N VAL A 18 -3.95 -4.20 5.96
CA VAL A 18 -4.21 -4.05 4.53
C VAL A 18 -4.44 -5.44 3.93
N PRO A 19 -5.57 -5.69 3.25
CA PRO A 19 -5.81 -6.99 2.62
C PRO A 19 -4.91 -7.19 1.40
N GLY A 20 -4.18 -8.29 1.38
CA GLY A 20 -3.35 -8.72 0.25
C GLY A 20 -3.91 -9.96 -0.46
N ASN A 21 -3.20 -10.47 -1.44
CA ASN A 21 -3.61 -11.65 -2.19
C ASN A 21 -3.72 -12.90 -1.30
N HIS A 22 -2.86 -13.06 -0.30
CA HIS A 22 -2.93 -14.18 0.62
C HIS A 22 -4.15 -14.13 1.56
N GLU A 23 -4.71 -12.97 1.82
CA GLU A 23 -5.96 -12.81 2.57
C GLU A 23 -7.20 -13.20 1.74
N THR A 24 -7.11 -13.17 0.41
CA THR A 24 -8.20 -13.62 -0.48
C THR A 24 -8.18 -15.12 -0.74
N TYR A 25 -7.07 -15.79 -0.52
CA TYR A 25 -6.99 -17.23 -0.75
C TYR A 25 -7.66 -18.01 0.38
N ASN A 26 -8.64 -18.80 0.02
CA ASN A 26 -9.25 -19.77 0.95
C ASN A 26 -8.31 -20.98 1.15
N LEU A 27 -8.52 -21.76 2.20
CA LEU A 27 -7.66 -22.92 2.54
C LEU A 27 -7.43 -23.90 1.38
N ASN A 28 -8.38 -23.97 0.45
CA ASN A 28 -8.31 -24.87 -0.71
C ASN A 28 -8.05 -24.14 -2.03
N TRP A 29 -7.85 -22.82 -2.01
CA TRP A 29 -7.63 -21.95 -3.17
C TRP A 29 -8.75 -21.98 -4.23
N LYS A 30 -9.90 -22.58 -3.91
CA LYS A 30 -11.05 -22.70 -4.83
C LYS A 30 -11.95 -21.48 -4.81
N VAL A 31 -12.04 -20.80 -3.69
CA VAL A 31 -12.80 -19.56 -3.52
C VAL A 31 -11.81 -18.46 -3.14
N ARG A 32 -11.87 -17.37 -3.86
CA ARG A 32 -10.96 -16.22 -3.66
C ARG A 32 -11.71 -15.05 -3.06
N LEU A 33 -12.10 -15.20 -1.80
CA LEU A 33 -12.73 -14.16 -0.99
C LEU A 33 -11.99 -14.03 0.34
N PRO A 34 -11.88 -12.83 0.92
CA PRO A 34 -11.12 -12.59 2.14
C PRO A 34 -11.88 -13.02 3.41
N GLU A 35 -12.43 -14.23 3.43
CA GLU A 35 -13.28 -14.72 4.51
C GLU A 35 -12.59 -14.74 5.87
N ALA A 36 -11.34 -15.23 5.92
CA ALA A 36 -10.56 -15.25 7.15
C ALA A 36 -10.22 -13.83 7.62
N TYR A 37 -9.84 -12.94 6.69
CA TYR A 37 -9.60 -11.54 7.00
C TYR A 37 -10.83 -10.89 7.62
N LEU A 38 -11.98 -11.00 6.99
CA LEU A 38 -13.26 -10.43 7.45
C LEU A 38 -13.73 -11.03 8.79
N LYS A 39 -13.34 -12.27 9.08
CA LYS A 39 -13.68 -12.94 10.33
C LYS A 39 -12.80 -12.49 11.50
N TYR A 40 -11.50 -12.31 11.26
CA TYR A 40 -10.52 -12.09 12.33
C TYR A 40 -10.18 -10.64 12.58
N PHE A 41 -10.42 -9.75 11.61
CA PHE A 41 -10.13 -8.32 11.77
C PHE A 41 -11.40 -7.49 11.88
N ALA A 42 -11.52 -6.78 12.99
CA ALA A 42 -12.58 -5.79 13.24
C ALA A 42 -12.14 -4.43 12.70
N VAL A 43 -12.11 -4.28 11.37
CA VAL A 43 -11.83 -3.00 10.72
C VAL A 43 -13.11 -2.17 10.56
N PRO A 44 -13.02 -0.84 10.33
CA PRO A 44 -14.18 0.00 10.04
C PRO A 44 -15.05 -0.56 8.92
N ASP A 45 -16.36 -0.54 9.11
CA ASP A 45 -17.36 -0.98 8.13
C ASP A 45 -17.97 0.24 7.42
N ASN A 46 -17.11 1.03 6.76
CA ASN A 46 -17.48 2.25 6.05
C ASN A 46 -17.15 2.19 4.55
N GLY A 47 -16.90 1.00 4.02
CA GLY A 47 -16.84 0.74 2.58
C GLY A 47 -18.21 0.86 1.92
N SER A 48 -18.34 0.41 0.66
CA SER A 48 -19.65 0.34 -0.01
C SER A 48 -20.54 -0.72 0.63
N ALA A 49 -21.84 -0.64 0.37
CA ALA A 49 -22.82 -1.58 0.91
C ALA A 49 -22.53 -3.05 0.55
N ASN A 50 -21.97 -3.30 -0.63
CA ASN A 50 -21.63 -4.66 -1.07
C ASN A 50 -20.27 -5.12 -0.55
N PHE A 51 -19.33 -4.20 -0.28
CA PHE A 51 -17.94 -4.50 0.06
C PHE A 51 -17.52 -3.87 1.40
N GLY A 52 -18.42 -3.85 2.38
CA GLY A 52 -18.09 -3.43 3.73
C GLY A 52 -16.89 -4.20 4.28
N ARG A 53 -15.93 -3.51 4.86
CA ARG A 53 -14.67 -4.04 5.41
C ARG A 53 -13.67 -4.67 4.40
N TYR A 54 -14.02 -4.74 3.10
CA TYR A 54 -13.05 -5.10 2.04
C TYR A 54 -12.03 -4.01 1.81
N TYR A 55 -12.44 -2.78 2.01
CA TYR A 55 -11.67 -1.54 2.05
C TYR A 55 -12.35 -0.59 3.04
N TYR A 56 -11.60 0.34 3.58
CA TYR A 56 -12.10 1.22 4.63
C TYR A 56 -11.22 2.44 4.79
N SER A 57 -11.70 3.41 5.55
CA SER A 57 -10.91 4.55 5.99
C SER A 57 -11.04 4.79 7.48
N TYR A 58 -10.10 5.52 8.03
CA TYR A 58 -10.15 6.00 9.43
C TYR A 58 -9.30 7.24 9.60
N ASP A 59 -9.64 8.02 10.59
CA ASP A 59 -8.90 9.21 10.97
C ASP A 59 -8.03 8.94 12.19
N TYR A 60 -6.78 9.38 12.12
CA TYR A 60 -5.89 9.40 13.28
C TYR A 60 -5.05 10.69 13.28
N GLY A 61 -5.18 11.50 14.34
CA GLY A 61 -4.56 12.82 14.39
C GLY A 61 -4.98 13.69 13.19
N ASP A 62 -4.01 14.22 12.46
CA ASP A 62 -4.22 15.06 11.28
C ASP A 62 -4.32 14.28 9.96
N VAL A 63 -4.36 12.95 10.03
CA VAL A 63 -4.35 12.07 8.87
C VAL A 63 -5.69 11.38 8.65
N HIS A 64 -6.10 11.34 7.40
CA HIS A 64 -7.11 10.44 6.87
C HIS A 64 -6.42 9.28 6.17
N PHE A 65 -6.50 8.10 6.78
CA PHE A 65 -5.97 6.86 6.22
C PHE A 65 -7.03 6.16 5.38
N ILE A 66 -6.65 5.76 4.19
CA ILE A 66 -7.50 5.06 3.23
C ILE A 66 -6.85 3.73 2.91
N VAL A 67 -7.49 2.63 3.31
CA VAL A 67 -7.03 1.27 3.05
C VAL A 67 -7.80 0.73 1.87
N LEU A 68 -7.11 0.46 0.75
CA LEU A 68 -7.68 -0.05 -0.48
C LEU A 68 -7.41 -1.55 -0.64
N ASN A 69 -8.30 -2.21 -1.36
CA ASN A 69 -8.17 -3.61 -1.75
C ASN A 69 -7.82 -3.72 -3.24
N SER A 70 -6.66 -4.26 -3.55
CA SER A 70 -6.16 -4.43 -4.92
C SER A 70 -6.44 -5.81 -5.52
N GLN A 71 -7.29 -6.63 -4.87
CA GLN A 71 -7.49 -8.03 -5.25
C GLN A 71 -8.75 -8.25 -6.11
N TRP A 72 -9.17 -7.26 -6.91
CA TRP A 72 -10.37 -7.37 -7.73
C TRP A 72 -10.27 -8.44 -8.82
N ASP A 73 -9.11 -8.61 -9.46
CA ASP A 73 -8.86 -9.64 -10.46
C ASP A 73 -9.05 -11.06 -9.89
N GLU A 74 -8.74 -11.26 -8.62
CA GLU A 74 -8.88 -12.53 -7.94
C GLU A 74 -10.30 -12.76 -7.40
N THR A 75 -10.98 -11.69 -7.00
CA THR A 75 -12.32 -11.77 -6.40
C THR A 75 -13.46 -11.68 -7.40
N GLU A 76 -13.21 -11.20 -8.61
CA GLU A 76 -14.24 -10.87 -9.61
C GLU A 76 -15.16 -12.06 -9.95
N GLU A 77 -14.60 -13.27 -10.04
CA GLU A 77 -15.37 -14.50 -10.31
C GLU A 77 -16.39 -14.81 -9.20
N PHE A 78 -16.06 -14.47 -7.94
CA PHE A 78 -16.86 -14.84 -6.76
C PHE A 78 -17.71 -13.69 -6.24
N LYS A 79 -17.26 -12.47 -6.42
CA LYS A 79 -17.93 -11.24 -5.98
C LYS A 79 -17.54 -10.08 -6.90
N PRO A 80 -18.26 -9.91 -8.01
CA PRO A 80 -17.93 -8.92 -9.03
C PRO A 80 -18.15 -7.47 -8.56
N GLY A 81 -17.43 -6.54 -9.19
CA GLY A 81 -17.62 -5.10 -9.02
C GLY A 81 -16.77 -4.45 -7.94
N LEU A 82 -15.82 -5.17 -7.32
CA LEU A 82 -14.97 -4.63 -6.25
C LEU A 82 -14.23 -3.36 -6.67
N ARG A 83 -13.61 -3.34 -7.84
CA ARG A 83 -12.88 -2.19 -8.34
C ARG A 83 -13.76 -0.96 -8.50
N ASP A 84 -14.87 -1.11 -9.22
CA ASP A 84 -15.71 0.02 -9.63
C ASP A 84 -16.45 0.64 -8.43
N GLU A 85 -16.95 -0.19 -7.51
CA GLU A 85 -17.56 0.30 -6.27
C GLU A 85 -16.53 0.99 -5.36
N GLN A 86 -15.33 0.44 -5.27
CA GLN A 86 -14.24 1.03 -4.49
C GLN A 86 -13.79 2.39 -5.05
N VAL A 87 -13.70 2.53 -6.37
CA VAL A 87 -13.39 3.80 -7.03
C VAL A 87 -14.45 4.86 -6.73
N ALA A 88 -15.72 4.50 -6.82
CA ALA A 88 -16.82 5.41 -6.48
C ALA A 88 -16.78 5.83 -5.00
N TRP A 89 -16.57 4.86 -4.12
CA TRP A 89 -16.43 5.10 -2.68
C TRP A 89 -15.21 6.00 -2.36
N LEU A 90 -14.05 5.72 -2.94
CA LEU A 90 -12.83 6.50 -2.71
C LEU A 90 -13.02 7.99 -3.03
N ARG A 91 -13.72 8.30 -4.15
CA ARG A 91 -14.03 9.68 -4.51
C ARG A 91 -14.86 10.39 -3.43
N GLN A 92 -15.87 9.70 -2.89
CA GLN A 92 -16.75 10.26 -1.86
C GLN A 92 -16.02 10.41 -0.53
N ASP A 93 -15.31 9.39 -0.10
CA ASP A 93 -14.60 9.32 1.16
C ASP A 93 -13.49 10.36 1.24
N ALA A 94 -12.61 10.41 0.24
CA ALA A 94 -11.51 11.39 0.18
C ALA A 94 -12.00 12.83 0.07
N ALA A 95 -13.14 13.08 -0.62
CA ALA A 95 -13.75 14.40 -0.73
C ALA A 95 -14.43 14.85 0.58
N ALA A 96 -14.96 13.91 1.35
CA ALA A 96 -15.61 14.20 2.63
C ALA A 96 -14.58 14.50 3.75
N SER A 97 -13.37 14.02 3.63
CA SER A 97 -12.32 14.22 4.63
C SER A 97 -11.87 15.67 4.72
N ARG A 98 -11.80 16.18 5.97
CA ARG A 98 -11.27 17.51 6.31
C ARG A 98 -9.87 17.44 6.92
N LYS A 99 -9.26 16.27 6.95
CA LYS A 99 -7.91 16.09 7.48
C LYS A 99 -6.88 16.74 6.58
N LYS A 100 -5.83 17.23 7.20
CA LYS A 100 -4.72 17.89 6.50
C LYS A 100 -4.03 16.95 5.52
N TRP A 101 -3.85 15.70 5.92
CA TRP A 101 -3.11 14.68 5.19
C TRP A 101 -4.03 13.54 4.77
N LYS A 102 -3.83 13.04 3.56
CA LYS A 102 -4.50 11.85 3.03
C LYS A 102 -3.45 10.82 2.66
N ILE A 103 -3.51 9.65 3.27
CA ILE A 103 -2.55 8.57 3.07
C ILE A 103 -3.28 7.33 2.59
N VAL A 104 -2.81 6.75 1.49
CA VAL A 104 -3.34 5.50 0.92
C VAL A 104 -2.43 4.34 1.29
N LEU A 105 -3.04 3.22 1.67
CA LEU A 105 -2.41 1.94 1.90
C LEU A 105 -3.06 0.93 0.95
N ILE A 106 -2.28 0.29 0.08
CA ILE A 106 -2.76 -0.69 -0.90
C ILE A 106 -1.72 -1.79 -1.11
N HIS A 107 -2.15 -3.05 -1.27
CA HIS A 107 -1.21 -4.17 -1.30
C HIS A 107 -0.42 -4.27 -2.61
N LYS A 108 -1.10 -4.47 -3.76
CA LYS A 108 -0.40 -4.58 -5.06
C LYS A 108 0.22 -3.24 -5.44
N ASP A 109 1.41 -3.33 -6.03
CA ASP A 109 2.17 -2.14 -6.41
C ASP A 109 1.58 -1.42 -7.63
N VAL A 110 1.75 -0.09 -7.66
CA VAL A 110 1.30 0.77 -8.75
C VAL A 110 2.23 0.72 -9.97
N LEU A 111 3.47 0.24 -9.80
CA LEU A 111 4.43 0.09 -10.89
C LEU A 111 4.59 -1.37 -11.31
N GLN A 112 4.89 -1.57 -12.58
CA GLN A 112 5.29 -2.85 -13.14
C GLN A 112 6.79 -2.89 -13.36
N TYR A 113 7.47 -3.80 -12.68
CA TYR A 113 8.90 -4.01 -12.78
C TYR A 113 9.26 -5.05 -13.85
N ARG A 114 10.40 -4.83 -14.52
CA ARG A 114 11.07 -5.87 -15.27
C ARG A 114 11.62 -6.96 -14.34
N ILE A 115 11.74 -8.17 -14.85
CA ILE A 115 12.23 -9.33 -14.12
C ILE A 115 13.39 -9.93 -14.91
N HIS A 116 14.51 -10.21 -14.25
CA HIS A 116 15.74 -10.69 -14.92
C HIS A 116 15.51 -11.90 -15.84
N ASN A 117 14.70 -12.86 -15.44
CA ASN A 117 14.46 -14.08 -16.20
C ASN A 117 13.17 -14.05 -17.04
N ARG A 118 12.58 -12.87 -17.26
CA ARG A 118 11.36 -12.66 -18.05
C ARG A 118 11.48 -11.44 -18.96
N PRO A 119 12.24 -11.56 -20.06
CA PRO A 119 12.52 -10.42 -20.95
C PRO A 119 11.27 -9.84 -21.61
N GLU A 120 10.19 -10.63 -21.71
CA GLU A 120 8.90 -10.20 -22.22
C GLU A 120 8.17 -9.21 -21.29
N ARG A 121 8.50 -9.20 -20.00
CA ARG A 121 7.87 -8.31 -19.03
C ARG A 121 8.51 -6.93 -19.10
N GLN A 122 7.76 -6.00 -19.63
CA GLN A 122 8.21 -4.61 -19.76
C GLN A 122 8.01 -3.84 -18.46
N GLU A 123 8.82 -2.80 -18.29
CA GLU A 123 8.64 -1.78 -17.27
C GLU A 123 7.45 -0.89 -17.61
N GLY A 124 6.73 -0.39 -16.59
CA GLY A 124 5.63 0.52 -16.81
C GLY A 124 4.77 0.74 -15.58
N ILE A 125 3.54 1.10 -15.83
CA ILE A 125 2.49 1.23 -14.82
C ILE A 125 1.74 -0.10 -14.73
N SER A 126 1.43 -0.55 -13.52
CA SER A 126 0.61 -1.75 -13.33
C SER A 126 -0.87 -1.45 -13.54
N GLU A 127 -1.70 -2.49 -13.66
CA GLU A 127 -3.16 -2.33 -13.70
C GLU A 127 -3.70 -1.55 -12.48
N VAL A 128 -3.11 -1.78 -11.30
CA VAL A 128 -3.43 -1.01 -10.08
C VAL A 128 -3.04 0.45 -10.22
N GLY A 129 -1.88 0.71 -10.80
CA GLY A 129 -1.41 2.07 -11.08
C GLY A 129 -2.29 2.80 -12.08
N GLU A 130 -2.68 2.14 -13.18
CA GLU A 130 -3.59 2.71 -14.17
C GLU A 130 -4.97 3.04 -13.57
N ALA A 131 -5.47 2.18 -12.68
CA ALA A 131 -6.77 2.39 -12.04
C ALA A 131 -6.77 3.51 -10.99
N PHE A 132 -5.70 3.66 -10.22
CA PHE A 132 -5.73 4.50 -9.03
C PHE A 132 -4.82 5.74 -9.07
N MET A 133 -3.69 5.74 -9.76
CA MET A 133 -2.79 6.91 -9.75
C MET A 133 -3.47 8.19 -10.27
N PRO A 134 -4.29 8.18 -11.33
CA PRO A 134 -5.03 9.39 -11.74
C PRO A 134 -6.01 9.88 -10.67
N LEU A 135 -6.62 8.97 -9.91
CA LEU A 135 -7.51 9.32 -8.80
C LEU A 135 -6.73 9.92 -7.62
N PHE A 136 -5.56 9.39 -7.32
CA PHE A 136 -4.72 9.92 -6.26
C PHE A 136 -4.29 11.37 -6.56
N ASP A 137 -3.95 11.65 -7.83
CA ASP A 137 -3.65 13.00 -8.29
C ASP A 137 -4.86 13.94 -8.17
N GLU A 138 -6.05 13.47 -8.60
CA GLU A 138 -7.30 14.24 -8.56
C GLU A 138 -7.76 14.54 -7.13
N LEU A 139 -7.66 13.54 -6.24
CA LEU A 139 -8.17 13.62 -4.87
C LEU A 139 -7.17 14.27 -3.89
N GLY A 140 -5.98 14.61 -4.36
CA GLY A 140 -4.94 15.23 -3.56
C GLY A 140 -4.44 14.31 -2.44
N ILE A 141 -4.17 13.04 -2.80
CA ILE A 141 -3.47 12.11 -1.91
C ILE A 141 -2.03 12.60 -1.73
N ASP A 142 -1.50 12.49 -0.52
CA ASP A 142 -0.15 12.95 -0.19
C ASP A 142 0.89 11.85 -0.24
N LEU A 143 0.52 10.66 0.22
CA LEU A 143 1.43 9.54 0.39
C LEU A 143 0.71 8.24 0.06
N VAL A 144 1.37 7.37 -0.68
CA VAL A 144 0.87 6.04 -1.07
C VAL A 144 1.88 4.99 -0.64
N PHE A 145 1.45 4.07 0.20
CA PHE A 145 2.20 2.87 0.52
C PHE A 145 1.68 1.69 -0.27
N THR A 146 2.60 1.00 -0.95
CA THR A 146 2.34 -0.26 -1.65
C THR A 146 3.20 -1.38 -1.07
N ALA A 147 2.96 -2.63 -1.45
CA ALA A 147 3.65 -3.81 -0.95
C ALA A 147 3.78 -4.89 -2.04
N HIS A 148 3.57 -6.17 -1.71
CA HIS A 148 3.48 -7.34 -2.61
C HIS A 148 4.81 -7.82 -3.19
N LEU A 149 5.69 -6.94 -3.62
CA LEU A 149 6.91 -7.33 -4.35
C LEU A 149 8.07 -7.77 -3.44
N HIS A 150 7.88 -7.72 -2.12
CA HIS A 150 8.88 -8.08 -1.11
C HIS A 150 10.23 -7.37 -1.32
N THR A 151 10.18 -6.07 -1.56
CA THR A 151 11.35 -5.21 -1.73
C THR A 151 10.99 -3.79 -1.31
N TYR A 152 11.94 -3.05 -0.77
CA TYR A 152 11.75 -1.64 -0.45
C TYR A 152 12.17 -0.76 -1.61
N ARG A 153 11.31 0.18 -1.97
CA ARG A 153 11.58 1.23 -2.98
C ARG A 153 10.97 2.55 -2.55
N ASN A 154 11.73 3.61 -2.58
CA ASN A 154 11.20 4.97 -2.57
C ASN A 154 11.20 5.48 -4.02
N ARG A 155 10.04 5.94 -4.51
CA ARG A 155 9.87 6.42 -5.88
C ARG A 155 9.81 7.94 -5.95
N GLY A 156 9.93 8.62 -4.81
CA GLY A 156 9.69 10.04 -4.77
C GLY A 156 8.25 10.40 -5.18
N HIS A 157 8.09 11.63 -5.64
CA HIS A 157 6.78 12.14 -6.05
C HIS A 157 6.48 11.82 -7.52
N ILE A 158 5.28 11.29 -7.77
CA ILE A 158 4.82 10.95 -9.12
C ILE A 158 3.46 11.61 -9.36
N LYS A 159 3.30 12.29 -10.50
CA LYS A 159 2.04 12.83 -10.99
C LYS A 159 1.89 12.54 -12.48
N ASN A 160 0.68 12.18 -12.92
CA ASN A 160 0.44 11.82 -14.31
C ASN A 160 1.47 10.80 -14.86
N PHE A 161 1.77 9.78 -14.04
CA PHE A 161 2.72 8.70 -14.34
C PHE A 161 4.18 9.14 -14.55
N ARG A 162 4.53 10.32 -14.12
CA ARG A 162 5.88 10.90 -14.27
C ARG A 162 6.35 11.52 -12.97
N ARG A 163 7.65 11.61 -12.82
CA ARG A 163 8.25 12.34 -11.69
C ARG A 163 7.78 13.79 -11.68
N ASP A 164 7.15 14.19 -10.60
CA ASP A 164 6.66 15.55 -10.38
C ASP A 164 6.49 15.81 -8.88
N SER A 165 7.17 16.81 -8.35
CA SER A 165 7.13 17.17 -6.92
C SER A 165 5.75 17.59 -6.40
N LYS A 166 4.77 17.80 -7.28
CA LYS A 166 3.38 18.13 -6.92
C LYS A 166 2.47 16.90 -6.80
N GLY A 167 2.98 15.73 -7.12
CA GLY A 167 2.23 14.47 -6.99
C GLY A 167 2.36 13.85 -5.61
N PRO A 168 1.62 12.77 -5.35
CA PRO A 168 1.80 11.93 -4.17
C PRO A 168 3.23 11.39 -4.08
N LEU A 169 3.73 11.19 -2.85
CA LEU A 169 4.92 10.39 -2.59
C LEU A 169 4.55 8.90 -2.64
N TYR A 170 5.33 8.09 -3.35
CA TYR A 170 5.09 6.64 -3.46
C TYR A 170 6.21 5.83 -2.82
N ILE A 171 5.84 4.93 -1.91
CA ILE A 171 6.76 4.05 -1.21
C ILE A 171 6.26 2.61 -1.36
N LEU A 172 7.09 1.74 -1.91
CA LEU A 172 6.93 0.31 -1.82
C LEU A 172 7.53 -0.16 -0.51
N THR A 173 6.68 -0.63 0.41
CA THR A 173 7.16 -1.15 1.70
C THR A 173 7.87 -2.46 1.49
N GLY A 174 8.90 -2.67 2.29
CA GLY A 174 9.82 -3.75 2.05
C GLY A 174 9.40 -5.12 2.55
N VAL A 175 10.32 -5.79 3.19
CA VAL A 175 10.23 -7.21 3.55
C VAL A 175 10.08 -7.34 5.05
N ALA A 176 9.10 -8.17 5.47
CA ALA A 176 9.01 -8.69 6.82
C ALA A 176 8.72 -10.19 6.76
N GLY A 177 9.69 -11.02 7.12
CA GLY A 177 9.57 -12.48 7.09
C GLY A 177 10.60 -13.17 6.21
N ASN A 178 10.34 -14.43 5.84
CA ASN A 178 11.33 -15.31 5.22
C ASN A 178 11.27 -15.39 3.69
N VAL A 179 10.25 -14.84 3.05
CA VAL A 179 10.12 -14.90 1.58
C VAL A 179 10.81 -13.70 0.97
N ARG A 180 11.87 -13.97 0.20
CA ARG A 180 12.67 -12.98 -0.49
C ARG A 180 12.88 -13.39 -1.94
N TYR A 181 13.12 -12.41 -2.78
CA TYR A 181 13.37 -12.61 -4.21
C TYR A 181 14.69 -11.93 -4.62
N PRO A 182 15.84 -12.44 -4.15
CA PRO A 182 17.14 -11.80 -4.41
C PRO A 182 17.41 -11.73 -5.91
N GLY A 183 17.77 -10.53 -6.39
CA GLY A 183 18.09 -10.31 -7.78
C GLY A 183 16.94 -10.54 -8.77
N LEU A 184 15.69 -10.59 -8.31
CA LEU A 184 14.53 -10.80 -9.19
C LEU A 184 14.15 -9.53 -9.95
N TRP A 185 14.07 -8.41 -9.26
CA TRP A 185 13.58 -7.14 -9.80
C TRP A 185 14.71 -6.33 -10.42
N ILE A 186 14.47 -5.81 -11.62
CA ILE A 186 15.32 -4.78 -12.23
C ILE A 186 14.77 -3.44 -11.82
N ASP A 187 15.62 -2.52 -11.38
CA ASP A 187 15.20 -1.21 -10.90
C ASP A 187 14.38 -0.47 -11.96
N HIS A 188 13.34 0.22 -11.50
CA HIS A 188 12.44 1.01 -12.33
C HIS A 188 13.01 2.42 -12.50
N GLU A 189 12.76 3.08 -13.63
CA GLU A 189 13.19 4.46 -13.88
C GLU A 189 12.68 5.47 -12.83
N LEU A 190 11.57 5.14 -12.18
CA LEU A 190 10.96 5.94 -11.12
C LEU A 190 11.48 5.60 -9.71
N ASP A 191 12.37 4.62 -9.53
CA ASP A 191 13.00 4.38 -8.23
C ASP A 191 14.03 5.46 -7.93
N GLU A 192 13.96 6.07 -6.73
CA GLU A 192 14.96 7.01 -6.21
C GLU A 192 15.89 6.34 -5.21
N VAL A 193 15.32 5.52 -4.33
CA VAL A 193 16.07 4.75 -3.34
C VAL A 193 15.64 3.30 -3.39
N VAL A 194 16.64 2.43 -3.40
CA VAL A 194 16.51 0.98 -3.40
C VAL A 194 17.17 0.46 -2.13
N ALA A 195 16.55 -0.51 -1.45
CA ALA A 195 17.16 -1.11 -0.26
C ALA A 195 18.55 -1.69 -0.57
N PRO A 196 19.51 -1.60 0.37
CA PRO A 196 20.80 -2.27 0.24
C PRO A 196 20.66 -3.76 -0.05
N GLN A 197 21.54 -4.28 -0.91
CA GLN A 197 21.51 -5.68 -1.29
C GLN A 197 22.63 -6.48 -0.60
N PRO A 198 22.43 -7.74 -0.19
CA PRO A 198 21.15 -8.47 -0.25
C PRO A 198 20.12 -7.87 0.72
N GLU A 199 18.89 -7.68 0.25
CA GLU A 199 17.85 -7.05 1.05
C GLU A 199 17.47 -7.94 2.24
N THR A 200 17.38 -7.31 3.41
CA THR A 200 16.94 -7.93 4.66
C THR A 200 15.58 -7.38 5.08
N ASP A 201 15.04 -7.85 6.20
CA ASP A 201 13.83 -7.27 6.78
C ASP A 201 14.03 -5.77 6.99
N ASN A 202 12.96 -5.01 6.80
CA ASN A 202 12.94 -3.59 7.06
C ASN A 202 11.55 -3.16 7.57
N TYR A 203 11.51 -2.03 8.22
CA TYR A 203 10.28 -1.45 8.73
C TYR A 203 10.30 0.07 8.57
N LEU A 204 9.11 0.65 8.51
CA LEU A 204 8.96 2.09 8.41
C LEU A 204 8.40 2.67 9.71
N THR A 205 8.84 3.87 10.02
CA THR A 205 8.22 4.73 11.02
C THR A 205 7.69 5.98 10.34
N MET A 206 6.56 6.50 10.83
CA MET A 206 5.99 7.74 10.33
C MET A 206 5.67 8.66 11.49
N GLN A 207 6.19 9.88 11.43
CA GLN A 207 5.87 10.97 12.34
C GLN A 207 5.07 12.02 11.58
N VAL A 208 3.94 12.42 12.15
CA VAL A 208 3.04 13.39 11.52
C VAL A 208 2.80 14.57 12.44
N THR A 209 2.86 15.75 11.87
CA THR A 209 2.42 17.01 12.46
C THR A 209 1.42 17.70 11.51
N ASN A 210 0.85 18.81 11.94
CA ASN A 210 -0.01 19.60 11.06
C ASN A 210 0.74 20.27 9.88
N LYS A 211 2.08 20.23 9.84
CA LYS A 211 2.89 20.87 8.80
C LYS A 211 3.78 19.88 8.04
N GLU A 212 4.05 18.74 8.63
CA GLU A 212 5.06 17.82 8.11
C GLU A 212 4.69 16.36 8.37
N ILE A 213 4.99 15.51 7.38
CA ILE A 213 5.11 14.06 7.55
C ILE A 213 6.58 13.69 7.32
N THR A 214 7.19 13.02 8.28
CA THR A 214 8.50 12.38 8.11
C THR A 214 8.32 10.87 8.12
N VAL A 215 8.75 10.19 7.05
CA VAL A 215 8.81 8.73 6.95
C VAL A 215 10.27 8.31 6.93
N LYS A 216 10.61 7.29 7.72
CA LYS A 216 11.94 6.70 7.78
C LYS A 216 11.85 5.19 7.59
N CYS A 217 12.78 4.63 6.85
CA CYS A 217 12.94 3.20 6.69
C CYS A 217 14.19 2.72 7.45
N PHE A 218 14.04 1.64 8.20
CA PHE A 218 15.10 1.07 9.04
C PHE A 218 15.29 -0.43 8.77
N LEU A 219 16.51 -0.89 8.90
CA LEU A 219 16.83 -2.30 9.07
C LEU A 219 16.53 -2.76 10.51
N PRO A 220 16.46 -4.07 10.79
CA PRO A 220 16.15 -4.59 12.14
C PRO A 220 17.13 -4.18 13.22
N ASP A 221 18.37 -3.87 12.87
CA ASP A 221 19.42 -3.38 13.78
C ASP A 221 19.31 -1.89 14.12
N GLY A 222 18.33 -1.19 13.50
CA GLY A 222 18.09 0.23 13.70
C GLY A 222 18.85 1.14 12.73
N GLN A 223 19.59 0.60 11.76
CA GLN A 223 20.22 1.40 10.72
C GLN A 223 19.12 2.07 9.84
N GLU A 224 19.13 3.39 9.77
CA GLU A 224 18.29 4.17 8.85
C GLU A 224 18.84 4.02 7.42
N ILE A 225 18.01 3.57 6.49
CA ILE A 225 18.39 3.39 5.08
C ILE A 225 17.73 4.41 4.15
N ASP A 226 16.66 5.05 4.61
CA ASP A 226 15.99 6.12 3.86
C ASP A 226 15.18 7.03 4.78
N LYS A 227 15.03 8.29 4.35
CA LYS A 227 14.22 9.30 5.04
C LYS A 227 13.58 10.25 4.04
N MET A 228 12.27 10.40 4.14
CA MET A 228 11.47 11.31 3.32
C MET A 228 10.73 12.30 4.20
N THR A 229 10.53 13.51 3.68
CA THR A 229 9.78 14.57 4.37
C THR A 229 8.83 15.25 3.40
N LEU A 230 7.53 15.28 3.75
CA LEU A 230 6.51 16.03 3.05
C LEU A 230 6.13 17.23 3.89
N THR A 231 5.94 18.39 3.26
CA THR A 231 5.52 19.62 3.94
C THR A 231 4.28 20.23 3.31
N LYS A 232 3.41 20.77 4.14
CA LYS A 232 2.26 21.59 3.72
C LYS A 232 2.24 22.89 4.50
N ALA A 233 1.92 23.98 3.81
CA ALA A 233 1.77 25.32 4.39
C ALA A 233 0.59 25.39 5.40
#